data_236e1ef951b593efe60f55386bfe8269
#
_entry.id   236e1ef951b593efe60f55386bfe8269
#
_cell.length_a   1.000
_cell.length_b   1.000
_cell.length_c   1.000
_cell.angle_alpha   90.00
_cell.angle_beta   90.00
_cell.angle_gamma   90.00
#
_symmetry.space_group_name_H-M   'P 1'
#
loop_
_entity.id
_entity.type
_entity.pdbx_description
1 polymer ?
#
loop_
_entity_poly.entity_id
_entity_poly.type
_entity_poly.pdbx_seq_one_letter_code
_entity_poly.pdbx_strand_id
1 'polypeptide(L)'
;MKEFYETYKVYLTRKNLEIVALIVMILSVLMVFLSAIPSQGALTLDKGAIRYNGTLVRGKMNGKGTVTFKNGDTYTGNLVNGSFSGYGKFKSKDGWTYEGQFVNGQPEGKGTLTTEANVVYKGTFKQGIYQHAH
;
A
#
# COMPACT_ATOMS: atom_id res chain seq x y z
N MET A 1 23.60 44.44 9.65
CA MET A 1 22.44 44.22 8.76
C MET A 1 22.55 44.89 7.40
N LYS A 2 23.02 46.15 7.34
CA LYS A 2 23.20 46.84 6.00
C LYS A 2 24.22 46.13 5.13
N GLU A 3 25.35 45.69 5.68
CA GLU A 3 26.38 44.97 4.89
C GLU A 3 25.88 43.61 4.39
N PHE A 4 25.10 42.92 5.18
CA PHE A 4 24.47 41.66 4.78
C PHE A 4 23.51 41.87 3.60
N TYR A 5 22.67 42.90 3.68
CA TYR A 5 21.73 43.25 2.62
C TYR A 5 22.42 43.66 1.30
N GLU A 6 23.48 44.47 1.34
CA GLU A 6 24.23 44.88 0.14
C GLU A 6 24.96 43.69 -0.49
N THR A 7 25.48 42.74 0.30
CA THR A 7 26.14 41.54 -0.20
C THR A 7 25.17 40.63 -0.98
N TYR A 8 23.92 40.51 -0.53
CA TYR A 8 22.92 39.67 -1.19
C TYR A 8 22.15 40.39 -2.33
N LYS A 9 22.12 41.69 -2.33
CA LYS A 9 21.45 42.49 -3.38
C LYS A 9 21.97 42.19 -4.79
N VAL A 10 23.26 41.89 -4.94
CA VAL A 10 23.86 41.53 -6.21
C VAL A 10 23.32 40.18 -6.71
N TYR A 11 22.93 39.26 -5.79
CA TYR A 11 22.36 37.96 -6.13
C TYR A 11 20.84 38.00 -6.32
N LEU A 12 20.17 39.07 -5.86
CA LEU A 12 18.71 39.24 -5.98
C LEU A 12 18.29 39.94 -7.29
N THR A 13 18.98 39.64 -8.38
CA THR A 13 18.54 40.11 -9.70
C THR A 13 17.31 39.34 -10.15
N ARG A 14 16.44 39.97 -10.94
CA ARG A 14 15.26 39.34 -11.51
C ARG A 14 15.58 37.97 -12.15
N LYS A 15 16.66 37.92 -12.95
CA LYS A 15 17.14 36.69 -13.61
C LYS A 15 17.49 35.62 -12.63
N ASN A 16 18.21 35.94 -11.53
CA ASN A 16 18.59 34.98 -10.51
C ASN A 16 17.38 34.48 -9.74
N LEU A 17 16.39 35.33 -9.45
CA LEU A 17 15.13 34.93 -8.79
C LEU A 17 14.31 33.99 -9.68
N GLU A 18 14.26 34.24 -10.99
CA GLU A 18 13.60 33.36 -11.96
C GLU A 18 14.28 31.97 -11.99
N ILE A 19 15.60 31.92 -11.99
CA ILE A 19 16.37 30.66 -11.95
C ILE A 19 16.12 29.90 -10.64
N VAL A 20 16.14 30.59 -9.50
CA VAL A 20 15.85 29.96 -8.19
C VAL A 20 14.43 29.41 -8.15
N ALA A 21 13.45 30.16 -8.64
CA ALA A 21 12.06 29.70 -8.71
C ALA A 21 11.93 28.44 -9.58
N LEU A 22 12.62 28.41 -10.72
CA LEU A 22 12.64 27.25 -11.60
C LEU A 22 13.27 26.02 -10.91
N ILE A 23 14.38 26.22 -10.22
CA ILE A 23 15.06 25.14 -9.45
C ILE A 23 14.15 24.60 -8.36
N VAL A 24 13.49 25.46 -7.58
CA VAL A 24 12.55 25.06 -6.53
C VAL A 24 11.39 24.25 -7.13
N MET A 25 10.85 24.69 -8.27
CA MET A 25 9.78 23.97 -8.96
C MET A 25 10.23 22.59 -9.42
N ILE A 26 11.41 22.47 -10.02
CA ILE A 26 11.99 21.19 -10.47
C ILE A 26 12.23 20.26 -9.26
N LEU A 27 12.78 20.77 -8.16
CA LEU A 27 13.01 19.99 -6.95
C LEU A 27 11.70 19.52 -6.32
N SER A 28 10.66 20.34 -6.35
CA SER A 28 9.33 19.99 -5.83
C SER A 28 8.71 18.85 -6.65
N VAL A 29 8.78 18.94 -7.98
CA VAL A 29 8.29 17.89 -8.88
C VAL A 29 9.08 16.60 -8.68
N LEU A 30 10.41 16.70 -8.57
CA LEU A 30 11.28 15.55 -8.33
C LEU A 30 10.97 14.88 -6.98
N MET A 31 10.74 15.66 -5.93
CA MET A 31 10.38 15.16 -4.61
C MET A 31 9.06 14.38 -4.64
N VAL A 32 8.04 14.91 -5.32
CA VAL A 32 6.75 14.22 -5.50
C VAL A 32 6.95 12.92 -6.27
N PHE A 33 7.75 12.95 -7.34
CA PHE A 33 8.03 11.77 -8.15
C PHE A 33 8.76 10.69 -7.33
N LEU A 34 9.81 11.07 -6.58
CA LEU A 34 10.56 10.14 -5.72
C LEU A 34 9.68 9.52 -4.63
N SER A 35 8.71 10.28 -4.09
CA SER A 35 7.79 9.77 -3.06
C SER A 35 6.84 8.69 -3.58
N ALA A 36 6.64 8.62 -4.89
CA ALA A 36 5.80 7.62 -5.54
C ALA A 36 6.53 6.31 -5.86
N ILE A 37 7.86 6.26 -5.65
CA ILE A 37 8.64 5.06 -5.91
C ILE A 37 8.28 3.99 -4.86
N PRO A 38 7.92 2.77 -5.29
CA PRO A 38 7.66 1.68 -4.37
C PRO A 38 8.91 1.33 -3.55
N SER A 39 8.72 1.15 -2.27
CA SER A 39 9.78 0.71 -1.35
C SER A 39 9.33 -0.50 -0.54
N GLN A 40 10.26 -1.29 -0.07
CA GLN A 40 9.96 -2.37 0.87
C GLN A 40 10.03 -1.84 2.29
N GLY A 41 9.07 -2.19 3.11
CA GLY A 41 9.04 -1.72 4.48
C GLY A 41 8.02 -2.44 5.34
N ALA A 42 7.97 -2.04 6.59
CA ALA A 42 7.03 -2.56 7.57
C ALA A 42 6.22 -1.41 8.17
N LEU A 43 4.94 -1.66 8.38
CA LEU A 43 4.02 -0.75 9.07
C LEU A 43 3.38 -1.47 10.24
N THR A 44 3.15 -0.71 11.30
CA THR A 44 2.35 -1.16 12.43
C THR A 44 1.22 -0.16 12.62
N LEU A 45 0.00 -0.66 12.56
CA LEU A 45 -1.21 0.13 12.63
C LEU A 45 -2.04 -0.27 13.84
N ASP A 46 -2.93 0.61 14.25
CA ASP A 46 -3.88 0.40 15.35
C ASP A 46 -3.19 -0.14 16.60
N LYS A 47 -2.14 0.56 17.06
CA LYS A 47 -1.35 0.23 18.27
C LYS A 47 -0.82 -1.21 18.28
N GLY A 48 -0.45 -1.74 17.11
CA GLY A 48 0.09 -3.08 16.98
C GLY A 48 -0.94 -4.16 16.65
N ALA A 49 -2.21 -3.81 16.51
CA ALA A 49 -3.25 -4.77 16.12
C ALA A 49 -3.09 -5.27 14.68
N ILE A 50 -2.48 -4.47 13.83
CA ILE A 50 -2.22 -4.80 12.43
C ILE A 50 -0.74 -4.56 12.14
N ARG A 51 -0.06 -5.58 11.66
CA ARG A 51 1.34 -5.51 11.21
C ARG A 51 1.41 -5.83 9.73
N TYR A 52 2.10 -5.00 8.99
CA TYR A 52 2.32 -5.18 7.56
C TYR A 52 3.81 -5.26 7.24
N ASN A 53 4.17 -6.15 6.35
CA ASN A 53 5.50 -6.24 5.78
C ASN A 53 5.38 -6.47 4.27
N GLY A 54 5.91 -5.53 3.49
CA GLY A 54 5.84 -5.61 2.04
C GLY A 54 6.06 -4.28 1.34
N THR A 55 5.46 -4.14 0.18
CA THR A 55 5.63 -2.97 -0.67
C THR A 55 4.82 -1.78 -0.17
N LEU A 56 5.48 -0.64 -0.04
CA LEU A 56 4.89 0.63 0.35
C LEU A 56 5.02 1.65 -0.78
N VAL A 57 3.97 2.40 -1.02
CA VAL A 57 3.97 3.58 -1.90
C VAL A 57 3.40 4.74 -1.11
N ARG A 58 4.18 5.81 -0.96
CA ARG A 58 3.82 6.99 -0.16
C ARG A 58 3.37 6.63 1.27
N GLY A 59 4.07 5.67 1.90
CA GLY A 59 3.76 5.21 3.25
C GLY A 59 2.50 4.37 3.38
N LYS A 60 1.87 3.97 2.29
CA LYS A 60 0.68 3.12 2.28
C LYS A 60 1.01 1.73 1.75
N MET A 61 0.31 0.73 2.28
CA MET A 61 0.37 -0.64 1.80
C MET A 61 -0.14 -0.70 0.36
N ASN A 62 0.76 -0.97 -0.59
CA ASN A 62 0.42 -0.97 -2.01
C ASN A 62 1.37 -1.90 -2.76
N GLY A 63 0.85 -2.96 -3.34
CA GLY A 63 1.61 -4.03 -3.97
C GLY A 63 1.60 -5.30 -3.13
N LYS A 64 2.59 -6.16 -3.29
CA LYS A 64 2.67 -7.45 -2.57
C LYS A 64 3.15 -7.27 -1.14
N GLY A 65 2.47 -7.94 -0.22
CA GLY A 65 2.88 -7.93 1.18
C GLY A 65 2.14 -8.94 2.03
N THR A 66 2.52 -8.99 3.30
CA THR A 66 1.91 -9.84 4.32
C THR A 66 1.35 -8.96 5.43
N VAL A 67 0.07 -9.18 5.75
CA VAL A 67 -0.62 -8.52 6.87
C VAL A 67 -0.85 -9.55 7.96
N THR A 68 -0.47 -9.24 9.17
CA THR A 68 -0.71 -10.07 10.36
C THR A 68 -1.58 -9.30 11.33
N PHE A 69 -2.71 -9.89 11.71
CA PHE A 69 -3.63 -9.33 12.69
C PHE A 69 -3.31 -9.87 14.07
N LYS A 70 -3.59 -9.08 15.10
CA LYS A 70 -3.33 -9.45 16.50
C LYS A 70 -4.06 -10.73 16.91
N ASN A 71 -5.24 -11.01 16.33
CA ASN A 71 -6.01 -12.21 16.60
C ASN A 71 -5.40 -13.49 16.01
N GLY A 72 -4.36 -13.39 15.17
CA GLY A 72 -3.70 -14.50 14.51
C GLY A 72 -4.07 -14.71 13.04
N ASP A 73 -5.04 -13.95 12.50
CA ASP A 73 -5.33 -13.98 11.08
C ASP A 73 -4.15 -13.41 10.28
N THR A 74 -3.94 -13.95 9.08
CA THR A 74 -2.89 -13.46 8.17
C THR A 74 -3.43 -13.33 6.75
N TYR A 75 -2.91 -12.36 6.02
CA TYR A 75 -3.14 -12.19 4.60
C TYR A 75 -1.79 -12.07 3.89
N THR A 76 -1.63 -12.77 2.78
CA THR A 76 -0.46 -12.65 1.91
C THR A 76 -0.94 -12.48 0.47
N GLY A 77 -0.54 -11.39 -0.17
CA GLY A 77 -0.95 -11.10 -1.55
C GLY A 77 -0.87 -9.63 -1.88
N ASN A 78 -1.66 -9.22 -2.86
CA ASN A 78 -1.68 -7.84 -3.33
C ASN A 78 -2.58 -6.95 -2.47
N LEU A 79 -2.12 -5.70 -2.30
CA LEU A 79 -2.89 -4.64 -1.66
C LEU A 79 -2.89 -3.41 -2.58
N VAL A 80 -3.97 -2.66 -2.53
CA VAL A 80 -4.11 -1.35 -3.16
C VAL A 80 -4.64 -0.38 -2.12
N ASN A 81 -3.84 0.64 -1.79
CA ASN A 81 -4.18 1.66 -0.77
C ASN A 81 -4.68 1.06 0.55
N GLY A 82 -4.01 0.00 1.03
CA GLY A 82 -4.33 -0.64 2.29
C GLY A 82 -5.48 -1.65 2.25
N SER A 83 -6.08 -1.92 1.10
CA SER A 83 -7.12 -2.93 0.93
C SER A 83 -6.62 -4.13 0.15
N PHE A 84 -7.07 -5.32 0.53
CA PHE A 84 -6.77 -6.53 -0.23
C PHE A 84 -7.35 -6.40 -1.65
N SER A 85 -6.52 -6.65 -2.64
CA SER A 85 -6.90 -6.50 -4.04
C SER A 85 -6.12 -7.47 -4.92
N GLY A 86 -6.78 -8.01 -5.95
CA GLY A 86 -6.17 -9.00 -6.82
C GLY A 86 -6.00 -10.35 -6.14
N TYR A 87 -4.98 -11.11 -6.52
CA TYR A 87 -4.76 -12.45 -5.98
C TYR A 87 -4.12 -12.39 -4.59
N GLY A 88 -4.67 -13.17 -3.66
CA GLY A 88 -4.12 -13.28 -2.32
C GLY A 88 -4.61 -14.50 -1.58
N LYS A 89 -4.00 -14.75 -0.42
CA LYS A 89 -4.34 -15.85 0.48
C LYS A 89 -4.61 -15.32 1.89
N PHE A 90 -5.80 -15.54 2.37
CA PHE A 90 -6.18 -15.24 3.74
C PHE A 90 -6.19 -16.53 4.55
N LYS A 91 -5.56 -16.52 5.71
CA LYS A 91 -5.54 -17.62 6.66
C LYS A 91 -6.13 -17.17 7.98
N SER A 92 -7.25 -17.75 8.37
CA SER A 92 -7.88 -17.51 9.67
C SER A 92 -7.13 -18.21 10.79
N LYS A 93 -7.11 -17.60 11.96
CA LYS A 93 -6.66 -18.25 13.20
C LYS A 93 -7.46 -19.52 13.50
N ASP A 94 -8.71 -19.60 13.06
CA ASP A 94 -9.61 -20.74 13.26
C ASP A 94 -9.34 -21.91 12.31
N GLY A 95 -8.37 -21.77 11.40
CA GLY A 95 -7.90 -22.84 10.53
C GLY A 95 -8.50 -22.90 9.14
N TRP A 96 -9.47 -22.04 8.79
CA TRP A 96 -9.94 -21.95 7.41
C TRP A 96 -9.06 -21.01 6.57
N THR A 97 -9.02 -21.25 5.27
CA THR A 97 -8.23 -20.45 4.35
C THR A 97 -9.05 -20.06 3.11
N TYR A 98 -8.80 -18.89 2.57
CA TYR A 98 -9.27 -18.49 1.26
C TYR A 98 -8.08 -18.10 0.39
N GLU A 99 -8.04 -18.62 -0.83
CA GLU A 99 -7.02 -18.27 -1.82
C GLU A 99 -7.67 -17.95 -3.15
N GLY A 100 -7.48 -16.74 -3.65
CA GLY A 100 -8.11 -16.29 -4.88
C GLY A 100 -8.16 -14.79 -5.02
N GLN A 101 -9.15 -14.31 -5.75
CA GLN A 101 -9.32 -12.91 -6.07
C GLN A 101 -9.98 -12.12 -4.94
N PHE A 102 -9.50 -10.90 -4.75
CA PHE A 102 -10.05 -9.92 -3.81
C PHE A 102 -10.37 -8.62 -4.53
N VAL A 103 -11.43 -7.98 -4.13
CA VAL A 103 -11.79 -6.61 -4.51
C VAL A 103 -12.24 -5.86 -3.25
N ASN A 104 -11.61 -4.73 -2.98
CA ASN A 104 -11.91 -3.89 -1.81
C ASN A 104 -11.96 -4.66 -0.49
N GLY A 105 -10.99 -5.55 -0.28
CA GLY A 105 -10.88 -6.32 0.96
C GLY A 105 -11.77 -7.55 1.06
N GLN A 106 -12.56 -7.88 0.03
CA GLN A 106 -13.48 -9.02 0.03
C GLN A 106 -13.14 -10.02 -1.07
N PRO A 107 -13.34 -11.33 -0.82
CA PRO A 107 -13.30 -12.33 -1.88
C PRO A 107 -14.30 -11.99 -2.99
N GLU A 108 -13.80 -11.89 -4.20
CA GLU A 108 -14.60 -11.54 -5.37
C GLU A 108 -14.02 -12.23 -6.61
N GLY A 109 -14.83 -12.98 -7.33
CA GLY A 109 -14.38 -13.73 -8.49
C GLY A 109 -13.90 -15.14 -8.14
N LYS A 110 -12.94 -15.67 -8.90
CA LYS A 110 -12.46 -17.05 -8.73
C LYS A 110 -11.64 -17.22 -7.46
N GLY A 111 -11.94 -18.26 -6.71
CA GLY A 111 -11.19 -18.57 -5.49
C GLY A 111 -11.50 -19.95 -4.94
N THR A 112 -10.74 -20.31 -3.90
CA THR A 112 -10.86 -21.59 -3.18
C THR A 112 -10.93 -21.31 -1.70
N LEU A 113 -12.03 -21.71 -1.07
CA LEU A 113 -12.20 -21.69 0.37
C LEU A 113 -11.99 -23.11 0.90
N THR A 114 -11.10 -23.28 1.85
CA THR A 114 -10.90 -24.54 2.58
C THR A 114 -11.30 -24.33 4.03
N THR A 115 -12.27 -25.09 4.49
CA THR A 115 -12.77 -24.98 5.86
C THR A 115 -11.81 -25.63 6.85
N GLU A 116 -12.01 -25.39 8.13
CA GLU A 116 -11.30 -26.03 9.23
C GLU A 116 -11.36 -27.58 9.15
N ALA A 117 -12.50 -28.11 8.69
CA ALA A 117 -12.68 -29.56 8.49
C ALA A 117 -12.12 -30.07 7.15
N ASN A 118 -11.31 -29.26 6.45
CA ASN A 118 -10.74 -29.56 5.13
C ASN A 118 -11.76 -29.77 4.00
N VAL A 119 -12.96 -29.21 4.14
CA VAL A 119 -13.92 -29.15 3.05
C VAL A 119 -13.54 -28.03 2.11
N VAL A 120 -13.48 -28.32 0.80
CA VAL A 120 -13.01 -27.39 -0.22
C VAL A 120 -14.19 -26.89 -1.06
N TYR A 121 -14.33 -25.56 -1.14
CA TYR A 121 -15.27 -24.88 -2.02
C TYR A 121 -14.48 -24.09 -3.07
N LYS A 122 -14.41 -24.62 -4.27
CA LYS A 122 -13.70 -24.00 -5.39
C LYS A 122 -14.70 -23.49 -6.40
N GLY A 123 -14.64 -22.19 -6.69
CA GLY A 123 -15.56 -21.59 -7.66
C GLY A 123 -15.55 -20.07 -7.62
N THR A 124 -16.73 -19.48 -7.77
CA THR A 124 -16.93 -18.04 -7.83
C THR A 124 -17.46 -17.52 -6.50
N PHE A 125 -16.87 -16.41 -6.04
CA PHE A 125 -17.27 -15.67 -4.85
C PHE A 125 -17.76 -14.28 -5.24
N LYS A 126 -18.73 -13.79 -4.50
CA LYS A 126 -19.27 -12.43 -4.64
C LYS A 126 -19.47 -11.83 -3.27
N GLN A 127 -18.78 -10.71 -3.00
CA GLN A 127 -18.83 -10.01 -1.71
C GLN A 127 -18.56 -10.96 -0.52
N GLY A 128 -17.58 -11.83 -0.66
CA GLY A 128 -17.20 -12.80 0.37
C GLY A 128 -18.07 -14.05 0.43
N ILE A 129 -19.07 -14.19 -0.42
CA ILE A 129 -20.03 -15.31 -0.40
C ILE A 129 -19.80 -16.22 -1.59
N TYR A 130 -19.66 -17.52 -1.32
CA TYR A 130 -19.54 -18.54 -2.35
C TYR A 130 -20.85 -18.63 -3.16
N GLN A 131 -20.74 -18.60 -4.48
CA GLN A 131 -21.90 -18.61 -5.38
C GLN A 131 -22.12 -20.01 -6.00
N HIS A 132 -21.12 -20.52 -6.69
CA HIS A 132 -21.22 -21.82 -7.36
C HIS A 132 -19.84 -22.32 -7.76
N ALA A 133 -19.74 -23.61 -7.97
CA ALA A 133 -18.53 -24.28 -8.45
C ALA A 133 -18.24 -23.95 -9.91
N HIS A 134 -16.98 -23.97 -10.22
CA HIS A 134 -16.50 -23.96 -11.62
C HIS A 134 -16.23 -25.36 -12.11
#